data_bd7fccc509514ea98cfe8bcd571971fe
#
_entry.id   bd7fccc509514ea98cfe8bcd571971fe
#
_cell.length_a   1.000
_cell.length_b   1.000
_cell.length_c   1.000
_cell.angle_alpha   90.00
_cell.angle_beta   90.00
_cell.angle_gamma   90.00
#
_symmetry.space_group_name_H-M   'P 1'
#
loop_
_entity.id
_entity.type
_entity.pdbx_description
1 polymer ?
#
loop_
_entity_poly.entity_id
_entity_poly.type
_entity_poly.pdbx_seq_one_letter_code
_entity_poly.pdbx_strand_id
1 'polypeptide(L)'
;MNRHRFVVITPAEINALGVSMMVPVTSGGGFTRNTGLAVIIAGHETNGVAVCNQVRSFDIEQRVRDGTAKFIERLDDVTMVDIVARVVSAIDPLN
;
A
#
# COMPACT_ATOMS: atom_id res chain seq x y z
N MET A 1 -21.03 0.15 -4.92
CA MET A 1 -19.82 -0.62 -5.23
C MET A 1 -18.64 -0.05 -4.47
N ASN A 2 -17.93 -0.89 -3.80
CA ASN A 2 -16.78 -0.46 -3.01
C ASN A 2 -15.53 -0.42 -3.88
N ARG A 3 -14.90 0.76 -3.89
CA ARG A 3 -13.60 0.92 -4.52
C ARG A 3 -12.56 1.02 -3.42
N HIS A 4 -11.54 0.19 -3.53
CA HIS A 4 -10.46 0.19 -2.57
C HIS A 4 -9.19 0.71 -3.22
N ARG A 5 -8.43 1.51 -2.49
CA ARG A 5 -7.12 1.95 -2.93
C ARG A 5 -6.05 1.20 -2.17
N PHE A 6 -4.98 0.90 -2.88
CA PHE A 6 -3.84 0.21 -2.31
C PHE A 6 -2.57 0.91 -2.75
N VAL A 7 -1.56 0.85 -1.90
CA VAL A 7 -0.22 1.28 -2.26
C VAL A 7 0.59 0.03 -2.57
N VAL A 8 1.07 -0.09 -3.80
CA VAL A 8 1.94 -1.19 -4.21
C VAL A 8 3.34 -0.89 -3.70
N ILE A 9 3.90 -1.79 -2.90
CA ILE A 9 5.19 -1.59 -2.24
C ILE A 9 6.32 -2.40 -2.85
N THR A 10 6.02 -3.30 -3.80
CA THR A 10 7.05 -4.04 -4.53
C THR A 10 7.41 -3.31 -5.81
N PRO A 11 8.70 -3.37 -6.23
CA PRO A 11 9.12 -2.72 -7.46
C PRO A 11 8.62 -3.43 -8.72
N ALA A 12 8.72 -2.75 -9.85
CA ALA A 12 8.18 -3.24 -11.12
C ALA A 12 8.73 -4.60 -11.53
N GLU A 13 10.02 -4.85 -11.30
CA GLU A 13 10.64 -6.13 -11.64
C GLU A 13 10.10 -7.30 -10.82
N ILE A 14 9.65 -7.04 -9.60
CA ILE A 14 8.97 -8.06 -8.79
C ILE A 14 7.54 -8.24 -9.27
N ASN A 15 6.86 -7.14 -9.56
CA ASN A 15 5.47 -7.18 -10.04
C ASN A 15 5.36 -7.98 -11.35
N ALA A 16 6.37 -7.91 -12.19
CA ALA A 16 6.41 -8.63 -13.44
C ALA A 16 6.48 -10.15 -13.27
N LEU A 17 6.84 -10.64 -12.08
CA LEU A 17 6.87 -12.07 -11.79
C LEU A 17 5.49 -12.64 -11.45
N GLY A 18 4.46 -11.82 -11.44
CA GLY A 18 3.09 -12.25 -11.19
C GLY A 18 2.61 -12.11 -9.76
N VAL A 19 3.42 -11.54 -8.87
CA VAL A 19 3.04 -11.29 -7.47
C VAL A 19 3.50 -9.91 -7.06
N SER A 20 2.56 -9.13 -6.53
CA SER A 20 2.84 -7.80 -5.98
C SER A 20 2.40 -7.76 -4.53
N MET A 21 3.12 -7.04 -3.69
CA MET A 21 2.71 -6.79 -2.32
C MET A 21 2.17 -5.37 -2.21
N MET A 22 1.13 -5.19 -1.41
CA MET A 22 0.50 -3.89 -1.26
C MET A 22 -0.15 -3.76 0.11
N VAL A 23 -0.40 -2.51 0.51
CA VAL A 23 -1.12 -2.20 1.73
C VAL A 23 -2.36 -1.37 1.40
N PRO A 24 -3.47 -1.58 2.13
CA PRO A 24 -4.70 -0.84 1.85
C PRO A 24 -4.60 0.60 2.36
N VAL A 25 -5.39 1.47 1.73
CA VAL A 25 -5.58 2.85 2.15
C VAL A 25 -6.99 2.99 2.66
N THR A 26 -7.13 3.55 3.86
CA THR A 26 -8.44 3.83 4.44
C THR A 26 -8.63 5.34 4.64
N SER A 27 -9.88 5.78 4.73
CA SER A 27 -10.20 7.18 4.89
C SER A 27 -10.19 7.64 6.36
N GLY A 28 -10.13 6.71 7.29
CA GLY A 28 -10.20 7.04 8.71
C GLY A 28 -9.24 6.23 9.52
N GLY A 29 -9.48 6.11 10.79
CA GLY A 29 -8.72 5.18 11.58
C GLY A 29 -7.84 5.81 12.63
N GLY A 30 -8.43 6.54 13.56
CA GLY A 30 -7.69 7.00 14.74
C GLY A 30 -7.02 5.84 15.47
N PHE A 31 -7.67 4.69 15.47
CA PHE A 31 -7.11 3.47 16.03
C PHE A 31 -5.77 3.09 15.37
N THR A 32 -5.74 3.06 14.05
CA THR A 32 -4.54 2.68 13.30
C THR A 32 -3.41 3.67 13.51
N ARG A 33 -3.74 4.95 13.60
CA ARG A 33 -2.74 6.01 13.81
C ARG A 33 -1.99 5.84 15.12
N ASN A 34 -2.68 5.35 16.14
CA ASN A 34 -2.10 5.23 17.48
C ASN A 34 -1.17 4.02 17.62
N THR A 35 -1.14 3.13 16.65
CA THR A 35 -0.32 1.92 16.72
C THR A 35 1.06 2.08 16.08
N GLY A 36 1.32 3.20 15.41
CA GLY A 36 2.56 3.39 14.67
C GLY A 36 2.62 2.59 13.36
N LEU A 37 1.52 1.97 12.97
CA LEU A 37 1.42 1.13 11.77
C LEU A 37 0.71 1.83 10.64
N ALA A 38 0.50 3.13 10.76
CA ALA A 38 -0.21 3.93 9.77
C ALA A 38 0.67 5.03 9.23
N VAL A 39 0.58 5.27 7.93
CA VAL A 39 1.24 6.39 7.26
C VAL A 39 0.18 7.23 6.58
N ILE A 40 0.16 8.53 6.90
CA ILE A 40 -0.77 9.46 6.26
C ILE A 40 -0.35 9.68 4.82
N ILE A 41 -1.30 9.57 3.91
CA ILE A 41 -1.10 9.84 2.49
C ILE A 41 -1.84 11.11 2.13
N ALA A 42 -1.10 12.07 1.58
CA ALA A 42 -1.64 13.32 1.06
C ALA A 42 -1.16 13.46 -0.38
N GLY A 43 -1.70 12.64 -1.26
CA GLY A 43 -1.40 12.66 -2.68
C GLY A 43 -2.29 13.62 -3.44
N HIS A 44 -2.14 13.66 -4.74
CA HIS A 44 -2.97 14.52 -5.61
C HIS A 44 -4.41 13.99 -5.70
N GLU A 45 -4.58 12.68 -5.74
CA GLU A 45 -5.88 12.04 -5.86
C GLU A 45 -6.15 11.06 -4.73
N THR A 46 -5.14 10.66 -3.96
CA THR A 46 -5.29 9.69 -2.89
C THR A 46 -5.00 10.36 -1.55
N ASN A 47 -6.02 10.42 -0.71
CA ASN A 47 -5.89 10.94 0.64
C ASN A 47 -6.43 9.89 1.61
N GLY A 48 -5.69 9.66 2.67
CA GLY A 48 -6.10 8.70 3.67
C GLY A 48 -4.92 8.18 4.46
N VAL A 49 -5.03 6.94 4.89
CA VAL A 49 -4.05 6.31 5.76
C VAL A 49 -3.68 4.94 5.19
N ALA A 50 -2.40 4.72 4.95
CA ALA A 50 -1.89 3.41 4.57
C ALA A 50 -1.80 2.54 5.84
N VAL A 51 -2.41 1.36 5.80
CA VAL A 51 -2.45 0.44 6.94
C VAL A 51 -1.36 -0.61 6.76
N CYS A 52 -0.20 -0.36 7.34
CA CYS A 52 1.03 -1.08 7.02
C CYS A 52 1.12 -2.50 7.59
N ASN A 53 0.22 -2.88 8.51
CA ASN A 53 0.17 -4.24 9.03
C ASN A 53 -0.85 -5.13 8.30
N GLN A 54 -1.42 -4.65 7.20
CA GLN A 54 -2.39 -5.40 6.41
C GLN A 54 -1.88 -5.63 5.00
N VAL A 55 -0.68 -6.18 4.92
CA VAL A 55 -0.06 -6.48 3.62
C VAL A 55 -0.87 -7.56 2.90
N ARG A 56 -1.13 -7.33 1.62
CA ARG A 56 -1.83 -8.27 0.74
C ARG A 56 -0.99 -8.52 -0.50
N SER A 57 -1.22 -9.64 -1.14
CA SER A 57 -0.51 -10.01 -2.36
C SER A 57 -1.52 -10.25 -3.47
N PHE A 58 -1.27 -9.61 -4.61
CA PHE A 58 -2.06 -9.80 -5.83
C PHE A 58 -1.11 -9.79 -7.03
N ASP A 59 -1.56 -10.34 -8.13
CA ASP A 59 -0.94 -10.08 -9.43
C ASP A 59 -1.52 -8.77 -9.97
N ILE A 60 -0.90 -7.65 -9.62
CA ILE A 60 -1.44 -6.33 -9.98
C ILE A 60 -1.40 -6.09 -11.48
N GLU A 61 -0.39 -6.61 -12.17
CA GLU A 61 -0.30 -6.44 -13.62
C GLU A 61 -1.44 -7.17 -14.32
N GLN A 62 -1.78 -8.36 -13.85
CA GLN A 62 -2.92 -9.10 -14.40
C GLN A 62 -4.23 -8.34 -14.16
N ARG A 63 -4.40 -7.77 -12.98
CA ARG A 63 -5.62 -7.02 -12.66
C ARG A 63 -5.75 -5.75 -13.50
N VAL A 64 -4.63 -5.10 -13.80
CA VAL A 64 -4.66 -3.94 -14.70
C VAL A 64 -5.04 -4.38 -16.11
N ARG A 65 -4.49 -5.50 -16.60
CA ARG A 65 -4.80 -6.02 -17.94
C ARG A 65 -6.26 -6.42 -18.07
N ASP A 66 -6.86 -7.00 -17.05
CA ASP A 66 -8.26 -7.43 -17.12
C ASP A 66 -9.25 -6.35 -16.70
N GLY A 67 -8.78 -5.17 -16.35
CA GLY A 67 -9.63 -4.02 -16.04
C GLY A 67 -10.19 -3.99 -14.62
N THR A 68 -9.74 -4.88 -13.75
CA THR A 68 -10.21 -4.90 -12.36
C THR A 68 -9.37 -4.01 -11.43
N ALA A 69 -8.27 -3.46 -11.92
CA ALA A 69 -7.47 -2.49 -11.20
C ALA A 69 -7.02 -1.38 -12.14
N LYS A 70 -6.78 -0.20 -11.56
CA LYS A 70 -6.37 0.98 -12.31
C LYS A 70 -5.29 1.72 -11.54
N PHE A 71 -4.23 2.13 -12.24
CA PHE A 71 -3.21 3.00 -11.67
C PHE A 71 -3.79 4.40 -11.45
N ILE A 72 -3.61 4.95 -10.26
CA ILE A 72 -4.11 6.28 -9.91
C ILE A 72 -2.99 7.31 -9.94
N GLU A 73 -1.93 7.09 -9.16
CA GLU A 73 -0.82 8.03 -9.07
C GLU A 73 0.38 7.35 -8.41
N ARG A 74 1.54 7.96 -8.57
CA ARG A 74 2.75 7.56 -7.87
C ARG A 74 2.92 8.45 -6.65
N LEU A 75 3.13 7.83 -5.49
CA LEU A 75 3.44 8.57 -4.27
C LEU A 75 4.90 9.01 -4.26
N ASP A 76 5.20 10.05 -3.48
CA ASP A 76 6.56 10.54 -3.34
C ASP A 76 7.45 9.53 -2.60
N ASP A 77 8.76 9.65 -2.80
CA ASP A 77 9.71 8.69 -2.26
C ASP A 77 9.74 8.69 -0.74
N VAL A 78 9.57 9.85 -0.11
CA VAL A 78 9.57 9.95 1.36
C VAL A 78 8.42 9.15 1.94
N THR A 79 7.22 9.28 1.37
CA THR A 79 6.04 8.54 1.79
C THR A 79 6.24 7.04 1.57
N MET A 80 6.78 6.65 0.41
CA MET A 80 7.02 5.25 0.10
C MET A 80 8.03 4.61 1.05
N VAL A 81 9.12 5.31 1.35
CA VAL A 81 10.13 4.82 2.29
C VAL A 81 9.52 4.62 3.68
N ASP A 82 8.69 5.57 4.13
CA ASP A 82 8.03 5.47 5.43
C ASP A 82 7.08 4.26 5.48
N ILE A 83 6.28 4.05 4.43
CA ILE A 83 5.38 2.89 4.36
C ILE A 83 6.17 1.58 4.43
N VAL A 84 7.22 1.45 3.63
CA VAL A 84 8.02 0.22 3.60
C VAL A 84 8.70 -0.03 4.94
N ALA A 85 9.22 1.01 5.58
CA ALA A 85 9.85 0.89 6.89
C ALA A 85 8.87 0.37 7.95
N ARG A 86 7.63 0.85 7.91
CA ARG A 86 6.61 0.38 8.85
C ARG A 86 6.15 -1.03 8.55
N VAL A 87 6.06 -1.42 7.28
CA VAL A 87 5.76 -2.79 6.91
C VAL A 87 6.85 -3.74 7.45
N VAL A 88 8.11 -3.38 7.24
CA VAL A 88 9.23 -4.19 7.75
C VAL A 88 9.17 -4.29 9.27
N SER A 89 8.87 -3.19 9.95
CA SER A 89 8.74 -3.17 11.41
C SER A 89 7.62 -4.10 11.89
N ALA A 90 6.55 -4.23 11.12
CA ALA A 90 5.40 -5.06 11.50
C ALA A 90 5.68 -6.57 11.34
N ILE A 91 6.66 -6.95 10.55
CA ILE A 91 6.95 -8.36 10.24
C ILE A 91 8.29 -8.83 10.78
N ASP A 92 9.04 -7.99 11.47
CA ASP A 92 10.35 -8.35 12.00
C ASP A 92 10.18 -9.34 13.16
N PRO A 93 10.64 -10.59 13.02
CA PRO A 93 10.46 -11.61 14.05
C PRO A 93 11.33 -11.39 15.29
N LEU A 94 12.30 -10.47 15.22
CA LEU A 94 13.19 -10.17 16.33
C LEU A 94 12.68 -9.05 17.24
N ASN A 95 11.57 -8.47 16.87
CA ASN A 95 10.93 -7.44 17.70
C ASN A 95 10.23 -8.03 18.90
#